data_64e4535bf93b78a42e0ce24e5046d296
#
_entry.id   64e4535bf93b78a42e0ce24e5046d296
#
_cell.length_a   1.000
_cell.length_b   1.000
_cell.length_c   1.000
_cell.angle_alpha   90.00
_cell.angle_beta   90.00
_cell.angle_gamma   90.00
#
_symmetry.space_group_name_H-M   'P 1'
#
loop_
_entity.id
_entity.type
_entity.pdbx_description
1 polymer ?
#
loop_
_entity_poly.entity_id
_entity_poly.type
_entity_poly.pdbx_seq_one_letter_code
_entity_poly.pdbx_strand_id
1 'polypeptide(L)'
;MEKRKNLAVVCLSAAFLLGFLIWGLCKPDDAVSVSERRKLAQKPELTLSSVLRGEFMTKFETYTLDQFPLRDSFRRLKAVTLLDVLQEKDNNGIYLADGYAAKLDASVDKASVQHAADRFQLVYDRYLAGTDAKVFAAVIPDKNAFLARQNGYPAYDPADLSALLAQSMPYASMIDLTPALSLDSYYHTDLHWRQEALLPVARTLAE
;
A
#
# COMPACT_ATOMS: atom_id res chain seq x y z
N MET A 1 -18.94 -37.68 -28.74
CA MET A 1 -17.88 -37.44 -27.72
C MET A 1 -17.84 -36.02 -27.22
N GLU A 2 -17.92 -34.99 -28.06
CA GLU A 2 -17.89 -33.56 -27.66
C GLU A 2 -18.99 -33.15 -26.67
N LYS A 3 -20.26 -33.52 -26.92
CA LYS A 3 -21.38 -33.17 -26.02
C LYS A 3 -21.15 -33.65 -24.57
N ARG A 4 -20.57 -34.84 -24.38
CA ARG A 4 -20.26 -35.38 -23.05
C ARG A 4 -19.11 -34.61 -22.40
N LYS A 5 -18.07 -34.26 -23.17
CA LYS A 5 -16.96 -33.40 -22.67
C LYS A 5 -17.46 -32.04 -22.25
N ASN A 6 -18.26 -31.38 -23.10
CA ASN A 6 -18.84 -30.06 -22.79
C ASN A 6 -19.75 -30.11 -21.57
N LEU A 7 -20.59 -31.15 -21.45
CA LEU A 7 -21.43 -31.35 -20.27
C LEU A 7 -20.59 -31.56 -19.01
N ALA A 8 -19.54 -32.33 -19.06
CA ALA A 8 -18.62 -32.53 -17.94
C ALA A 8 -17.96 -31.24 -17.50
N VAL A 9 -17.48 -30.41 -18.45
CA VAL A 9 -16.89 -29.11 -18.15
C VAL A 9 -17.90 -28.19 -17.48
N VAL A 10 -19.12 -28.11 -18.02
CA VAL A 10 -20.20 -27.28 -17.44
C VAL A 10 -20.54 -27.75 -16.03
N CYS A 11 -20.71 -29.06 -15.82
CA CYS A 11 -21.04 -29.61 -14.50
C CYS A 11 -19.90 -29.35 -13.48
N LEU A 12 -18.63 -29.54 -13.88
CA LEU A 12 -17.49 -29.29 -13.01
C LEU A 12 -17.35 -27.81 -12.65
N SER A 13 -17.52 -26.91 -13.64
CA SER A 13 -17.49 -25.48 -13.39
C SER A 13 -18.65 -25.03 -12.50
N ALA A 14 -19.86 -25.52 -12.74
CA ALA A 14 -21.02 -25.23 -11.91
C ALA A 14 -20.82 -25.76 -10.48
N ALA A 15 -20.32 -26.99 -10.30
CA ALA A 15 -20.05 -27.56 -8.99
C ALA A 15 -18.96 -26.77 -8.24
N PHE A 16 -17.92 -26.31 -8.93
CA PHE A 16 -16.89 -25.46 -8.36
C PHE A 16 -17.47 -24.11 -7.87
N LEU A 17 -18.20 -23.41 -8.74
CA LEU A 17 -18.77 -22.10 -8.39
C LEU A 17 -19.81 -22.19 -7.27
N LEU A 18 -20.72 -23.19 -7.35
CA LEU A 18 -21.72 -23.41 -6.31
C LEU A 18 -21.09 -23.87 -5.00
N GLY A 19 -20.05 -24.71 -5.06
CA GLY A 19 -19.30 -25.14 -3.89
C GLY A 19 -18.69 -23.94 -3.12
N PHE A 20 -18.02 -23.04 -3.83
CA PHE A 20 -17.47 -21.83 -3.21
C PHE A 20 -18.56 -20.88 -2.70
N LEU A 21 -19.67 -20.74 -3.42
CA LEU A 21 -20.81 -19.94 -2.97
C LEU A 21 -21.38 -20.50 -1.66
N ILE A 22 -21.69 -21.80 -1.60
CA ILE A 22 -22.21 -22.44 -0.39
C ILE A 22 -21.21 -22.31 0.76
N TRP A 23 -19.94 -22.57 0.51
CA TRP A 23 -18.91 -22.42 1.52
C TRP A 23 -18.84 -20.99 2.07
N GLY A 24 -18.84 -19.97 1.18
CA GLY A 24 -18.85 -18.56 1.59
C GLY A 24 -20.07 -18.18 2.42
N LEU A 25 -21.24 -18.78 2.14
CA LEU A 25 -22.46 -18.53 2.91
C LEU A 25 -22.49 -19.24 4.28
N CYS A 26 -21.81 -20.40 4.38
CA CYS A 26 -21.81 -21.22 5.61
C CYS A 26 -20.61 -20.93 6.53
N LYS A 27 -19.52 -20.37 5.99
CA LYS A 27 -18.33 -20.01 6.76
C LYS A 27 -18.65 -18.88 7.74
N PRO A 28 -18.16 -18.94 8.99
CA PRO A 28 -18.19 -17.78 9.88
C PRO A 28 -17.36 -16.62 9.32
N ASP A 29 -17.82 -15.39 9.54
CA ASP A 29 -17.08 -14.21 9.12
C ASP A 29 -15.81 -14.00 9.97
N ASP A 30 -14.70 -13.72 9.29
CA ASP A 30 -13.45 -13.35 9.94
C ASP A 30 -13.49 -11.85 10.28
N ALA A 31 -13.14 -11.49 11.50
CA ALA A 31 -13.12 -10.08 11.93
C ALA A 31 -11.88 -9.33 11.43
N VAL A 32 -10.76 -10.02 11.27
CA VAL A 32 -9.44 -9.43 10.98
C VAL A 32 -8.67 -10.29 10.01
N SER A 33 -7.95 -9.67 9.10
CA SER A 33 -6.90 -10.34 8.33
C SER A 33 -5.57 -10.21 9.09
N VAL A 34 -4.99 -11.35 9.46
CA VAL A 34 -3.67 -11.38 10.11
C VAL A 34 -2.59 -11.04 9.10
N SER A 35 -2.71 -11.51 7.86
CA SER A 35 -1.74 -11.26 6.78
C SER A 35 -1.69 -9.79 6.35
N GLU A 36 -2.83 -9.09 6.36
CA GLU A 36 -2.93 -7.68 5.98
C GLU A 36 -2.95 -6.72 7.19
N ARG A 37 -2.98 -7.25 8.41
CA ARG A 37 -3.07 -6.47 9.67
C ARG A 37 -4.20 -5.44 9.66
N ARG A 38 -5.36 -5.79 9.10
CA ARG A 38 -6.53 -4.91 9.01
C ARG A 38 -7.83 -5.62 9.39
N LYS A 39 -8.83 -4.84 9.75
CA LYS A 39 -10.20 -5.33 9.91
C LYS A 39 -10.77 -5.70 8.54
N LEU A 40 -11.51 -6.81 8.49
CA LEU A 40 -12.24 -7.23 7.30
C LEU A 40 -13.66 -6.66 7.32
N ALA A 41 -14.19 -6.40 6.14
CA ALA A 41 -15.57 -5.95 5.99
C ALA A 41 -16.52 -7.02 6.52
N GLN A 42 -17.49 -6.56 7.32
CA GLN A 42 -18.54 -7.40 7.87
C GLN A 42 -19.81 -7.27 7.03
N LYS A 43 -20.71 -8.24 7.16
CA LYS A 43 -21.98 -8.29 6.42
C LYS A 43 -22.75 -6.97 6.58
N PRO A 44 -23.03 -6.25 5.48
CA PRO A 44 -23.75 -4.98 5.56
C PRO A 44 -25.23 -5.18 5.88
N GLU A 45 -25.82 -4.24 6.58
CA GLU A 45 -27.26 -4.21 6.81
C GLU A 45 -28.02 -3.88 5.52
N LEU A 46 -29.01 -4.70 5.22
CA LEU A 46 -29.90 -4.50 4.08
C LEU A 46 -31.04 -3.56 4.49
N THR A 47 -30.98 -2.31 4.05
CA THR A 47 -32.05 -1.34 4.22
C THR A 47 -32.48 -0.79 2.86
N LEU A 48 -33.77 -0.43 2.72
CA LEU A 48 -34.27 0.15 1.46
C LEU A 48 -33.46 1.41 1.06
N SER A 49 -33.14 2.24 2.01
CA SER A 49 -32.35 3.45 1.82
C SER A 49 -30.93 3.16 1.31
N SER A 50 -30.23 2.15 1.86
CA SER A 50 -28.90 1.78 1.42
C SER A 50 -28.88 1.15 0.02
N VAL A 51 -29.94 0.43 -0.34
CA VAL A 51 -30.11 -0.15 -1.69
C VAL A 51 -30.37 0.95 -2.72
N LEU A 52 -31.30 1.86 -2.44
CA LEU A 52 -31.63 2.95 -3.37
C LEU A 52 -30.45 3.92 -3.62
N ARG A 53 -29.56 4.09 -2.62
CA ARG A 53 -28.34 4.90 -2.77
C ARG A 53 -27.14 4.13 -3.34
N GLY A 54 -27.27 2.85 -3.59
CA GLY A 54 -26.17 2.00 -4.08
C GLY A 54 -25.13 1.62 -3.02
N GLU A 55 -25.22 2.16 -1.81
CA GLU A 55 -24.28 1.91 -0.72
C GLU A 55 -24.21 0.44 -0.30
N PHE A 56 -25.38 -0.24 -0.31
CA PHE A 56 -25.44 -1.66 0.02
C PHE A 56 -24.62 -2.49 -0.96
N MET A 57 -24.74 -2.26 -2.26
CA MET A 57 -24.00 -3.05 -3.27
C MET A 57 -22.50 -2.90 -3.13
N THR A 58 -22.02 -1.67 -2.93
CA THR A 58 -20.58 -1.40 -2.72
C THR A 58 -20.04 -2.07 -1.44
N LYS A 59 -20.80 -1.98 -0.34
CA LYS A 59 -20.41 -2.63 0.92
C LYS A 59 -20.49 -4.15 0.84
N PHE A 60 -21.48 -4.68 0.13
CA PHE A 60 -21.65 -6.12 -0.07
C PHE A 60 -20.54 -6.70 -0.96
N GLU A 61 -20.16 -5.99 -2.01
CA GLU A 61 -18.99 -6.36 -2.84
C GLU A 61 -17.72 -6.44 -1.98
N THR A 62 -17.43 -5.40 -1.21
CA THR A 62 -16.27 -5.39 -0.30
C THR A 62 -16.33 -6.55 0.70
N TYR A 63 -17.51 -6.80 1.29
CA TYR A 63 -17.73 -7.92 2.20
C TYR A 63 -17.45 -9.28 1.55
N THR A 64 -17.99 -9.53 0.36
CA THR A 64 -17.80 -10.82 -0.34
C THR A 64 -16.35 -11.03 -0.74
N LEU A 65 -15.63 -9.99 -1.12
CA LEU A 65 -14.20 -10.05 -1.43
C LEU A 65 -13.37 -10.34 -0.17
N ASP A 66 -13.70 -9.70 0.95
CA ASP A 66 -12.97 -9.88 2.20
C ASP A 66 -13.23 -11.23 2.87
N GLN A 67 -14.45 -11.73 2.75
CA GLN A 67 -14.87 -13.01 3.35
C GLN A 67 -14.76 -14.21 2.41
N PHE A 68 -14.16 -14.03 1.22
CA PHE A 68 -14.04 -15.11 0.24
C PHE A 68 -13.24 -16.30 0.82
N PRO A 69 -13.77 -17.53 0.71
CA PRO A 69 -13.07 -18.71 1.21
C PRO A 69 -11.69 -18.88 0.57
N LEU A 70 -10.67 -19.19 1.38
CA LEU A 70 -9.28 -19.34 0.92
C LEU A 70 -8.70 -18.07 0.25
N ARG A 71 -9.22 -16.89 0.56
CA ARG A 71 -8.79 -15.62 -0.03
C ARG A 71 -7.26 -15.45 -0.07
N ASP A 72 -6.57 -15.69 1.04
CA ASP A 72 -5.12 -15.54 1.11
C ASP A 72 -4.38 -16.58 0.25
N SER A 73 -4.94 -17.79 0.12
CA SER A 73 -4.39 -18.82 -0.77
C SER A 73 -4.50 -18.46 -2.25
N PHE A 74 -5.64 -17.90 -2.66
CA PHE A 74 -5.82 -17.41 -4.03
C PHE A 74 -4.93 -16.18 -4.33
N ARG A 75 -4.77 -15.29 -3.37
CA ARG A 75 -3.83 -14.15 -3.51
C ARG A 75 -2.39 -14.61 -3.65
N ARG A 76 -1.99 -15.61 -2.85
CA ARG A 76 -0.66 -16.22 -2.97
C ARG A 76 -0.49 -16.93 -4.31
N LEU A 77 -1.47 -17.70 -4.74
CA LEU A 77 -1.45 -18.37 -6.05
C LEU A 77 -1.31 -17.36 -7.19
N LYS A 78 -2.09 -16.26 -7.14
CA LYS A 78 -1.97 -15.16 -8.11
C LYS A 78 -0.55 -14.59 -8.10
N ALA A 79 0.01 -14.28 -6.94
CA ALA A 79 1.34 -13.69 -6.84
C ALA A 79 2.42 -14.62 -7.42
N VAL A 80 2.42 -15.90 -7.05
CA VAL A 80 3.35 -16.92 -7.61
C VAL A 80 3.17 -17.02 -9.13
N THR A 81 1.92 -17.09 -9.61
CA THR A 81 1.67 -17.19 -11.04
C THR A 81 2.20 -15.98 -11.80
N LEU A 82 1.96 -14.77 -11.31
CA LEU A 82 2.42 -13.54 -11.98
C LEU A 82 3.94 -13.40 -11.90
N LEU A 83 4.52 -13.49 -10.71
CA LEU A 83 5.93 -13.18 -10.49
C LEU A 83 6.87 -14.32 -10.90
N ASP A 84 6.54 -15.59 -10.58
CA ASP A 84 7.44 -16.71 -10.77
C ASP A 84 7.20 -17.45 -12.10
N VAL A 85 5.92 -17.57 -12.54
CA VAL A 85 5.58 -18.32 -13.77
C VAL A 85 5.55 -17.40 -14.99
N LEU A 86 4.83 -16.28 -14.91
CA LEU A 86 4.69 -15.31 -16.02
C LEU A 86 5.81 -14.28 -16.04
N GLN A 87 6.62 -14.22 -14.98
CA GLN A 87 7.74 -13.27 -14.84
C GLN A 87 7.31 -11.81 -15.04
N GLU A 88 6.11 -11.47 -14.58
CA GLU A 88 5.66 -10.08 -14.54
C GLU A 88 6.55 -9.29 -13.57
N LYS A 89 6.77 -8.03 -13.89
CA LYS A 89 7.65 -7.17 -13.09
C LYS A 89 7.09 -6.84 -11.72
N ASP A 90 5.77 -6.80 -11.59
CA ASP A 90 5.09 -6.50 -10.33
C ASP A 90 3.76 -7.24 -10.19
N ASN A 91 3.25 -7.28 -8.97
CA ASN A 91 1.89 -7.73 -8.65
C ASN A 91 1.18 -6.65 -7.84
N ASN A 92 0.20 -5.97 -8.47
CA ASN A 92 -0.56 -4.85 -7.89
C ASN A 92 0.35 -3.69 -7.42
N GLY A 93 1.39 -3.36 -8.20
CA GLY A 93 2.33 -2.30 -7.88
C GLY A 93 3.33 -2.67 -6.77
N ILE A 94 3.46 -3.96 -6.42
CA ILE A 94 4.50 -4.46 -5.53
C ILE A 94 5.45 -5.33 -6.35
N TYR A 95 6.73 -4.99 -6.34
CA TYR A 95 7.78 -5.77 -6.96
C TYR A 95 8.71 -6.42 -5.92
N LEU A 96 9.43 -7.45 -6.37
CA LEU A 96 10.43 -8.16 -5.56
C LEU A 96 11.80 -7.98 -6.20
N ALA A 97 12.78 -7.54 -5.42
CA ALA A 97 14.17 -7.44 -5.84
C ALA A 97 15.11 -7.58 -4.64
N ASP A 98 16.25 -8.23 -4.80
CA ASP A 98 17.30 -8.40 -3.79
C ASP A 98 16.77 -8.91 -2.43
N GLY A 99 15.70 -9.73 -2.44
CA GLY A 99 15.05 -10.24 -1.23
C GLY A 99 14.11 -9.26 -0.53
N TYR A 100 13.86 -8.10 -1.11
CA TYR A 100 12.93 -7.09 -0.61
C TYR A 100 11.64 -7.04 -1.44
N ALA A 101 10.53 -6.77 -0.77
CA ALA A 101 9.28 -6.37 -1.40
C ALA A 101 9.15 -4.84 -1.29
N ALA A 102 8.91 -4.17 -2.40
CA ALA A 102 8.76 -2.72 -2.44
C ALA A 102 7.59 -2.30 -3.32
N LYS A 103 6.99 -1.17 -2.99
CA LYS A 103 5.90 -0.58 -3.78
C LYS A 103 6.51 0.19 -4.96
N LEU A 104 5.91 0.05 -6.12
CA LEU A 104 6.32 0.77 -7.31
C LEU A 104 5.81 2.23 -7.25
N ASP A 105 6.72 3.17 -6.99
CA ASP A 105 6.44 4.60 -6.95
C ASP A 105 7.36 5.34 -7.93
N ALA A 106 6.86 5.53 -9.14
CA ALA A 106 7.65 6.07 -10.26
C ALA A 106 7.80 7.60 -10.23
N SER A 107 6.89 8.33 -9.59
CA SER A 107 6.86 9.79 -9.63
C SER A 107 6.27 10.39 -8.35
N VAL A 108 6.69 11.61 -8.05
CA VAL A 108 6.12 12.40 -6.95
C VAL A 108 4.73 12.90 -7.34
N ASP A 109 3.75 12.66 -6.49
CA ASP A 109 2.41 13.28 -6.59
C ASP A 109 2.47 14.72 -6.09
N LYS A 110 2.69 15.64 -7.03
CA LYS A 110 2.81 17.08 -6.74
C LYS A 110 1.56 17.66 -6.08
N ALA A 111 0.37 17.15 -6.41
CA ALA A 111 -0.88 17.64 -5.83
C ALA A 111 -0.98 17.26 -4.35
N SER A 112 -0.62 16.01 -4.01
CA SER A 112 -0.55 15.55 -2.61
C SER A 112 0.49 16.32 -1.81
N VAL A 113 1.67 16.59 -2.40
CA VAL A 113 2.72 17.37 -1.74
C VAL A 113 2.25 18.82 -1.47
N GLN A 114 1.64 19.46 -2.46
CA GLN A 114 1.09 20.81 -2.28
C GLN A 114 0.01 20.84 -1.21
N HIS A 115 -0.91 19.86 -1.23
CA HIS A 115 -1.94 19.75 -0.20
C HIS A 115 -1.34 19.59 1.20
N ALA A 116 -0.30 18.79 1.37
CA ALA A 116 0.41 18.64 2.64
C ALA A 116 1.06 19.97 3.07
N ALA A 117 1.77 20.65 2.16
CA ALA A 117 2.40 21.93 2.42
C ALA A 117 1.39 22.99 2.85
N ASP A 118 0.22 23.06 2.19
CA ASP A 118 -0.86 23.99 2.57
C ASP A 118 -1.37 23.72 4.00
N ARG A 119 -1.45 22.46 4.42
CA ARG A 119 -1.83 22.08 5.79
C ARG A 119 -0.77 22.48 6.81
N PHE A 120 0.50 22.27 6.50
CA PHE A 120 1.60 22.71 7.35
C PHE A 120 1.64 24.24 7.43
N GLN A 121 1.39 24.96 6.33
CA GLN A 121 1.30 26.42 6.33
C GLN A 121 0.21 26.92 7.28
N LEU A 122 -0.99 26.31 7.27
CA LEU A 122 -2.06 26.66 8.21
C LEU A 122 -1.63 26.51 9.68
N VAL A 123 -0.90 25.45 10.00
CA VAL A 123 -0.39 25.23 11.36
C VAL A 123 0.68 26.26 11.70
N TYR A 124 1.60 26.53 10.78
CA TYR A 124 2.64 27.54 10.95
C TYR A 124 2.02 28.92 11.21
N ASP A 125 1.12 29.38 10.35
CA ASP A 125 0.49 30.72 10.47
C ASP A 125 -0.28 30.88 11.77
N ARG A 126 -0.92 29.80 12.22
CA ARG A 126 -1.78 29.85 13.42
C ARG A 126 -1.02 29.80 14.74
N TYR A 127 0.11 29.10 14.78
CA TYR A 127 0.74 28.76 16.05
C TYR A 127 2.21 29.14 16.15
N LEU A 128 2.91 29.32 15.04
CA LEU A 128 4.36 29.50 15.02
C LEU A 128 4.79 30.83 14.40
N ALA A 129 4.04 31.40 13.47
CA ALA A 129 4.34 32.70 12.87
C ALA A 129 4.38 33.79 13.94
N GLY A 130 5.47 34.58 13.94
CA GLY A 130 5.70 35.60 14.94
C GLY A 130 6.27 35.11 16.27
N THR A 131 6.62 33.85 16.39
CA THR A 131 7.38 33.28 17.53
C THR A 131 8.84 33.06 17.15
N ASP A 132 9.70 32.82 18.15
CA ASP A 132 11.12 32.45 17.95
C ASP A 132 11.32 30.94 17.62
N ALA A 133 10.23 30.21 17.35
CA ALA A 133 10.28 28.78 17.05
C ALA A 133 10.96 28.54 15.69
N LYS A 134 11.95 27.65 15.66
CA LYS A 134 12.57 27.16 14.43
C LYS A 134 11.80 25.92 13.95
N VAL A 135 11.47 25.90 12.67
CA VAL A 135 10.78 24.77 12.05
C VAL A 135 11.75 24.00 11.20
N PHE A 136 11.79 22.69 11.41
CA PHE A 136 12.57 21.76 10.61
C PHE A 136 11.63 20.77 9.95
N ALA A 137 11.94 20.36 8.72
CA ALA A 137 11.22 19.32 8.00
C ALA A 137 12.22 18.32 7.40
N ALA A 138 11.84 17.07 7.37
CA ALA A 138 12.64 16.01 6.75
C ALA A 138 11.74 15.10 5.93
N VAL A 139 12.24 14.63 4.79
CA VAL A 139 11.64 13.56 4.01
C VAL A 139 12.32 12.25 4.42
N ILE A 140 11.52 11.26 4.78
CA ILE A 140 12.01 9.89 4.97
C ILE A 140 12.01 9.21 3.61
N PRO A 141 13.17 8.91 3.00
CA PRO A 141 13.21 8.18 1.74
C PRO A 141 12.50 6.83 1.87
N ASP A 142 11.75 6.44 0.85
CA ASP A 142 11.29 5.07 0.73
C ASP A 142 12.45 4.15 0.32
N LYS A 143 12.38 2.86 0.65
CA LYS A 143 13.43 1.89 0.24
C LYS A 143 13.65 1.81 -1.28
N ASN A 144 12.69 2.28 -2.11
CA ASN A 144 12.87 2.42 -3.55
C ASN A 144 14.04 3.32 -3.92
N ALA A 145 14.37 4.32 -3.10
CA ALA A 145 15.52 5.19 -3.34
C ALA A 145 16.83 4.39 -3.42
N PHE A 146 16.91 3.24 -2.73
CA PHE A 146 18.08 2.39 -2.65
C PHE A 146 17.96 1.09 -3.46
N LEU A 147 16.74 0.68 -3.85
CA LEU A 147 16.47 -0.63 -4.45
C LEU A 147 16.07 -0.54 -5.93
N ALA A 148 15.24 0.43 -6.31
CA ALA A 148 14.52 0.38 -7.56
C ALA A 148 15.45 0.53 -8.79
N ARG A 149 16.24 1.59 -8.86
CA ARG A 149 17.03 1.93 -10.06
C ARG A 149 18.04 0.84 -10.43
N GLN A 150 18.72 0.25 -9.45
CA GLN A 150 19.70 -0.82 -9.69
C GLN A 150 19.06 -2.11 -10.22
N ASN A 151 17.75 -2.28 -9.96
CA ASN A 151 16.96 -3.43 -10.40
C ASN A 151 16.06 -3.13 -11.62
N GLY A 152 16.27 -1.97 -12.29
CA GLY A 152 15.55 -1.60 -13.51
C GLY A 152 14.08 -1.18 -13.28
N TYR A 153 13.74 -0.77 -12.05
CA TYR A 153 12.43 -0.22 -11.73
C TYR A 153 12.48 1.32 -11.68
N PRO A 154 11.41 2.00 -12.11
CA PRO A 154 11.32 3.45 -11.98
C PRO A 154 11.15 3.84 -10.50
N ALA A 155 11.80 4.92 -10.09
CA ALA A 155 11.62 5.54 -8.79
C ALA A 155 11.83 7.05 -8.92
N TYR A 156 11.09 7.82 -8.13
CA TYR A 156 11.38 9.24 -7.97
C TYR A 156 12.66 9.44 -7.16
N ASP A 157 13.25 10.62 -7.29
CA ASP A 157 14.40 11.01 -6.46
C ASP A 157 13.91 11.68 -5.17
N PRO A 158 14.30 11.22 -3.98
CA PRO A 158 13.95 11.90 -2.73
C PRO A 158 14.37 13.38 -2.69
N ALA A 159 15.44 13.74 -3.41
CA ALA A 159 15.88 15.12 -3.52
C ALA A 159 14.85 16.00 -4.24
N ASP A 160 14.16 15.48 -5.27
CA ASP A 160 13.10 16.21 -5.97
C ASP A 160 11.91 16.52 -5.05
N LEU A 161 11.53 15.56 -4.20
CA LEU A 161 10.47 15.75 -3.20
C LEU A 161 10.89 16.77 -2.13
N SER A 162 12.12 16.69 -1.63
CA SER A 162 12.67 17.63 -0.66
C SER A 162 12.73 19.05 -1.23
N ALA A 163 13.16 19.19 -2.48
CA ALA A 163 13.19 20.50 -3.17
C ALA A 163 11.80 21.11 -3.35
N LEU A 164 10.80 20.27 -3.71
CA LEU A 164 9.41 20.72 -3.84
C LEU A 164 8.83 21.19 -2.51
N LEU A 165 9.10 20.47 -1.42
CA LEU A 165 8.69 20.87 -0.08
C LEU A 165 9.39 22.16 0.38
N ALA A 166 10.70 22.27 0.14
CA ALA A 166 11.46 23.50 0.47
C ALA A 166 10.88 24.74 -0.22
N GLN A 167 10.46 24.62 -1.49
CA GLN A 167 9.80 25.69 -2.22
C GLN A 167 8.42 26.05 -1.64
N SER A 168 7.68 25.04 -1.19
CA SER A 168 6.32 25.22 -0.65
C SER A 168 6.30 25.62 0.82
N MET A 169 7.39 25.41 1.55
CA MET A 169 7.53 25.66 2.99
C MET A 169 8.79 26.48 3.31
N PRO A 170 8.88 27.76 2.85
CA PRO A 170 10.08 28.58 2.99
C PRO A 170 10.43 28.93 4.45
N TYR A 171 9.51 28.73 5.38
CA TYR A 171 9.69 28.92 6.82
C TYR A 171 10.37 27.72 7.50
N ALA A 172 10.52 26.57 6.80
CA ALA A 172 11.11 25.36 7.35
C ALA A 172 12.52 25.12 6.78
N SER A 173 13.43 24.69 7.63
CA SER A 173 14.75 24.19 7.22
C SER A 173 14.65 22.72 6.91
N MET A 174 15.03 22.32 5.68
CA MET A 174 15.00 20.90 5.27
C MET A 174 16.23 20.17 5.78
N ILE A 175 16.02 18.98 6.35
CA ILE A 175 17.06 18.06 6.78
C ILE A 175 17.09 16.89 5.80
N ASP A 176 18.22 16.62 5.16
CA ASP A 176 18.41 15.44 4.30
C ASP A 176 18.79 14.22 5.13
N LEU A 177 17.90 13.24 5.17
CA LEU A 177 18.10 11.97 5.86
C LEU A 177 18.68 10.87 4.95
N THR A 178 18.79 11.12 3.65
CA THR A 178 19.24 10.11 2.67
C THR A 178 20.63 9.55 2.99
N PRO A 179 21.64 10.36 3.38
CA PRO A 179 22.96 9.85 3.70
C PRO A 179 23.01 8.99 4.98
N ALA A 180 22.02 9.15 5.86
CA ALA A 180 21.93 8.38 7.11
C ALA A 180 21.24 7.02 6.95
N LEU A 181 20.75 6.68 5.75
CA LEU A 181 19.98 5.49 5.44
C LEU A 181 20.60 4.68 4.31
N SER A 182 20.27 3.41 4.27
CA SER A 182 20.63 2.46 3.22
C SER A 182 19.51 1.45 3.05
N LEU A 183 19.60 0.54 2.08
CA LEU A 183 18.63 -0.54 1.90
C LEU A 183 18.49 -1.40 3.17
N ASP A 184 19.59 -1.68 3.85
CA ASP A 184 19.59 -2.45 5.12
C ASP A 184 18.90 -1.73 6.28
N SER A 185 18.61 -0.45 6.12
CA SER A 185 17.81 0.29 7.12
C SER A 185 16.33 -0.04 7.09
N TYR A 186 15.85 -0.87 6.16
CA TYR A 186 14.44 -1.19 5.98
C TYR A 186 14.13 -2.67 6.23
N TYR A 187 12.89 -2.95 6.62
CA TYR A 187 12.39 -4.32 6.67
C TYR A 187 12.20 -4.89 5.25
N HIS A 188 12.45 -6.19 5.08
CA HIS A 188 12.38 -6.86 3.78
C HIS A 188 10.99 -6.77 3.14
N THR A 189 9.93 -7.05 3.89
CA THR A 189 8.56 -7.16 3.39
C THR A 189 7.61 -6.09 3.91
N ASP A 190 8.11 -5.16 4.75
CA ASP A 190 7.36 -4.04 5.30
C ASP A 190 7.89 -2.72 4.71
N LEU A 191 7.07 -1.70 4.59
CA LEU A 191 7.46 -0.39 4.07
C LEU A 191 8.34 0.41 5.05
N HIS A 192 8.26 0.08 6.33
CA HIS A 192 8.93 0.85 7.37
C HIS A 192 10.43 0.56 7.44
N TRP A 193 11.15 1.54 7.92
CA TRP A 193 12.52 1.39 8.38
C TRP A 193 12.59 0.54 9.67
N ARG A 194 13.75 -0.05 9.90
CA ARG A 194 14.03 -0.87 11.09
C ARG A 194 14.39 0.03 12.26
N GLN A 195 13.76 -0.16 13.40
CA GLN A 195 14.00 0.69 14.58
C GLN A 195 15.46 0.66 15.05
N GLU A 196 16.07 -0.52 14.99
CA GLU A 196 17.48 -0.70 15.37
C GLU A 196 18.47 -0.01 14.42
N ALA A 197 18.05 0.38 13.22
CA ALA A 197 18.87 1.06 12.23
C ALA A 197 18.76 2.59 12.28
N LEU A 198 17.97 3.16 13.19
CA LEU A 198 17.68 4.61 13.22
C LEU A 198 18.70 5.47 13.98
N LEU A 199 19.72 4.89 14.59
CA LEU A 199 20.70 5.66 15.33
C LEU A 199 21.41 6.73 14.48
N PRO A 200 21.82 6.47 13.21
CA PRO A 200 22.38 7.51 12.34
C PRO A 200 21.38 8.64 12.08
N VAL A 201 20.10 8.31 11.82
CA VAL A 201 19.03 9.31 11.61
C VAL A 201 18.84 10.18 12.85
N ALA A 202 18.80 9.57 14.04
CA ALA A 202 18.68 10.31 15.30
C ALA A 202 19.84 11.29 15.52
N ARG A 203 21.06 10.93 15.12
CA ARG A 203 22.23 11.82 15.18
C ARG A 203 22.09 12.98 14.22
N THR A 204 21.73 12.73 12.95
CA THR A 204 21.50 13.78 11.95
C THR A 204 20.41 14.78 12.38
N LEU A 205 19.38 14.31 13.09
CA LEU A 205 18.30 15.18 13.59
C LEU A 205 18.73 15.97 14.86
N ALA A 206 19.79 15.56 15.56
CA ALA A 206 20.26 16.21 16.77
C ALA A 206 21.35 17.27 16.51
N GLU A 207 21.93 17.28 15.33
CA GLU A 207 22.92 18.27 14.84
C GLU A 207 22.24 19.55 14.30
#